data_9933bd07feb976b908a85ace77b66655
#
_entry.id   9933bd07feb976b908a85ace77b66655
#
_cell.length_a   1.000
_cell.length_b   1.000
_cell.length_c   1.000
_cell.angle_alpha   90.00
_cell.angle_beta   90.00
_cell.angle_gamma   90.00
#
_symmetry.space_group_name_H-M   'P 1'
#
loop_
_entity.id
_entity.type
_entity.pdbx_description
1 polymer ?
#
loop_
_entity_poly.entity_id
_entity_poly.type
_entity_poly.pdbx_seq_one_letter_code
_entity_poly.pdbx_strand_id
1 'polypeptide(L)'
;VTQRIDRHDDAVRTAQRVADLLAPGAAERDRAGADAVPAEALAALDDSGLLGITVPVADGGPGLGPSTLAEVTRIIAAADPSIAQVPQAHYLLIDVLAVHGDPGARKLLFTDVLAGRRLGNALAERGGKHAQDLKTRIAGGVLTGVKYYCTGALTSTWIGVSALDDNGRLVLAFVPRDGDGVAVDTDWDVMGQRATISGTTTFTAAPVSVTIDYASAYEVPQQLGARAQLTQAAIEVGIAGGALRDARDYLRTKSRPSTEAVRAGAQAAVDDPHVMWRYGRLATRVRAAEALLASAAATLDEVGLVPASQGAATKGSLAVAAAKAFGSEVAVEAASELFALCGTSSAASKYDLDRHWRNARTHSVHDPVDWKYHHLAAYELSDTVPPSHSQF
;
A
#
# COMPACT_ATOMS: atom_id res chain seq x y z
N VAL A 1 4.47 -7.17 24.19
CA VAL A 1 5.44 -7.99 23.45
C VAL A 1 4.78 -8.36 22.13
N THR A 2 5.33 -7.90 21.04
CA THR A 2 4.82 -8.16 19.69
C THR A 2 4.79 -9.66 19.41
N GLN A 3 3.72 -10.16 18.79
CA GLN A 3 3.61 -11.57 18.42
C GLN A 3 4.68 -11.92 17.39
N ARG A 4 5.44 -13.00 17.60
CA ARG A 4 6.37 -13.52 16.60
C ARG A 4 5.60 -14.31 15.54
N ILE A 5 5.87 -14.02 14.27
CA ILE A 5 5.26 -14.66 13.11
C ILE A 5 6.37 -15.24 12.25
N ASP A 6 6.45 -16.57 12.15
CA ASP A 6 7.55 -17.24 11.44
C ASP A 6 7.09 -17.94 10.14
N ARG A 7 5.78 -18.02 9.85
CA ARG A 7 5.25 -18.73 8.69
C ARG A 7 4.14 -17.94 7.99
N HIS A 8 4.00 -18.19 6.70
CA HIS A 8 2.95 -17.64 5.85
C HIS A 8 1.54 -17.78 6.49
N ASP A 9 1.15 -18.99 6.86
CA ASP A 9 -0.19 -19.24 7.42
C ASP A 9 -0.45 -18.49 8.71
N ASP A 10 0.59 -18.28 9.56
CA ASP A 10 0.48 -17.51 10.78
C ASP A 10 0.28 -16.01 10.47
N ALA A 11 0.98 -15.50 9.47
CA ALA A 11 0.81 -14.12 9.00
C ALA A 11 -0.61 -13.90 8.45
N VAL A 12 -1.10 -14.80 7.61
CA VAL A 12 -2.46 -14.73 7.02
C VAL A 12 -3.53 -14.79 8.10
N ARG A 13 -3.42 -15.73 9.05
CA ARG A 13 -4.37 -15.79 10.20
C ARG A 13 -4.32 -14.52 11.05
N THR A 14 -3.15 -13.96 11.26
CA THR A 14 -3.00 -12.72 12.02
C THR A 14 -3.59 -11.54 11.26
N ALA A 15 -3.35 -11.44 9.94
CA ALA A 15 -3.97 -10.42 9.11
C ALA A 15 -5.50 -10.49 9.14
N GLN A 16 -6.07 -11.70 9.13
CA GLN A 16 -7.52 -11.88 9.25
C GLN A 16 -8.04 -11.39 10.61
N ARG A 17 -7.38 -11.70 11.73
CA ARG A 17 -7.76 -11.16 13.04
C ARG A 17 -7.70 -9.64 13.09
N VAL A 18 -6.64 -9.04 12.53
CA VAL A 18 -6.53 -7.58 12.43
C VAL A 18 -7.66 -7.01 11.58
N ALA A 19 -7.93 -7.61 10.42
CA ALA A 19 -9.02 -7.19 9.53
C ALA A 19 -10.39 -7.25 10.23
N ASP A 20 -10.67 -8.32 10.99
CA ASP A 20 -11.92 -8.48 11.74
C ASP A 20 -12.08 -7.41 12.84
N LEU A 21 -10.99 -6.96 13.45
CA LEU A 21 -10.98 -5.83 14.40
C LEU A 21 -11.19 -4.48 13.70
N LEU A 22 -10.66 -4.30 12.51
CA LEU A 22 -10.71 -3.04 11.77
C LEU A 22 -12.06 -2.80 11.08
N ALA A 23 -12.69 -3.85 10.54
CA ALA A 23 -13.86 -3.74 9.68
C ALA A 23 -15.04 -2.96 10.32
N PRO A 24 -15.41 -3.15 11.59
CA PRO A 24 -16.55 -2.44 12.19
C PRO A 24 -16.39 -0.92 12.23
N GLY A 25 -15.16 -0.43 12.43
CA GLY A 25 -14.87 1.02 12.55
C GLY A 25 -14.42 1.69 11.25
N ALA A 26 -14.31 0.97 10.13
CA ALA A 26 -13.72 1.51 8.89
C ALA A 26 -14.47 2.74 8.34
N ALA A 27 -15.80 2.71 8.34
CA ALA A 27 -16.62 3.83 7.90
C ALA A 27 -16.50 5.06 8.81
N GLU A 28 -16.33 4.84 10.12
CA GLU A 28 -16.17 5.94 11.09
C GLU A 28 -14.79 6.57 10.93
N ARG A 29 -13.74 5.78 10.78
CA ARG A 29 -12.38 6.29 10.50
C ARG A 29 -12.30 7.04 9.18
N ASP A 30 -12.97 6.55 8.14
CA ASP A 30 -13.03 7.27 6.86
C ASP A 30 -13.71 8.64 7.00
N ARG A 31 -14.84 8.73 7.72
CA ARG A 31 -15.51 10.00 7.97
C ARG A 31 -14.68 10.95 8.82
N ALA A 32 -14.02 10.46 9.85
CA ALA A 32 -13.14 11.26 10.71
C ALA A 32 -11.92 11.80 9.93
N GLY A 33 -11.35 11.01 9.00
CA GLY A 33 -10.22 11.43 8.20
C GLY A 33 -9.04 11.90 9.06
N ALA A 34 -8.45 13.04 8.71
CA ALA A 34 -7.32 13.61 9.44
C ALA A 34 -7.72 14.31 10.76
N ASP A 35 -9.02 14.49 11.03
CA ASP A 35 -9.48 15.11 12.27
C ASP A 35 -9.23 14.22 13.51
N ALA A 36 -9.03 12.92 13.29
CA ALA A 36 -8.74 11.98 14.37
C ALA A 36 -7.69 10.92 13.96
N VAL A 37 -6.59 10.85 14.70
CA VAL A 37 -5.59 9.79 14.54
C VAL A 37 -6.24 8.45 14.88
N PRO A 38 -6.22 7.42 13.99
CA PRO A 38 -6.84 6.13 14.23
C PRO A 38 -5.97 5.25 15.16
N ALA A 39 -5.71 5.72 16.38
CA ALA A 39 -4.72 5.16 17.30
C ALA A 39 -4.96 3.69 17.63
N GLU A 40 -6.21 3.29 17.92
CA GLU A 40 -6.55 1.89 18.23
C GLU A 40 -6.32 0.96 17.03
N ALA A 41 -6.69 1.43 15.81
CA ALA A 41 -6.48 0.67 14.59
C ALA A 41 -5.00 0.48 14.29
N LEU A 42 -4.20 1.53 14.51
CA LEU A 42 -2.74 1.47 14.34
C LEU A 42 -2.08 0.60 15.41
N ALA A 43 -2.52 0.69 16.67
CA ALA A 43 -2.03 -0.19 17.74
C ALA A 43 -2.31 -1.67 17.44
N ALA A 44 -3.49 -2.01 16.92
CA ALA A 44 -3.82 -3.37 16.52
C ALA A 44 -2.86 -3.92 15.46
N LEU A 45 -2.40 -3.06 14.54
CA LEU A 45 -1.39 -3.41 13.54
C LEU A 45 0.01 -3.52 14.16
N ASP A 46 0.41 -2.56 15.00
CA ASP A 46 1.73 -2.51 15.64
C ASP A 46 1.98 -3.72 16.55
N ASP A 47 0.96 -4.12 17.31
CA ASP A 47 1.03 -5.26 18.24
C ASP A 47 0.92 -6.63 17.54
N SER A 48 0.48 -6.66 16.28
CA SER A 48 0.21 -7.89 15.54
C SER A 48 1.46 -8.72 15.21
N GLY A 49 2.64 -8.08 15.10
CA GLY A 49 3.86 -8.67 14.58
C GLY A 49 3.98 -8.65 13.05
N LEU A 50 2.94 -8.19 12.34
CA LEU A 50 2.95 -8.14 10.88
C LEU A 50 3.99 -7.15 10.33
N LEU A 51 4.33 -6.10 11.06
CA LEU A 51 5.31 -5.11 10.61
C LEU A 51 6.72 -5.70 10.40
N GLY A 52 7.09 -6.73 11.16
CA GLY A 52 8.41 -7.36 11.09
C GLY A 52 8.52 -8.52 10.10
N ILE A 53 7.46 -8.91 9.39
CA ILE A 53 7.42 -10.17 8.63
C ILE A 53 8.44 -10.25 7.49
N THR A 54 8.86 -9.13 6.92
CA THR A 54 9.84 -9.08 5.82
C THR A 54 11.28 -8.83 6.28
N VAL A 55 11.52 -8.58 7.58
CA VAL A 55 12.87 -8.44 8.13
C VAL A 55 13.66 -9.72 7.87
N PRO A 56 14.90 -9.63 7.31
CA PRO A 56 15.68 -10.80 6.96
C PRO A 56 15.99 -11.72 8.16
N VAL A 57 16.10 -13.01 7.89
CA VAL A 57 16.46 -14.01 8.92
C VAL A 57 17.83 -13.70 9.55
N ALA A 58 18.77 -13.23 8.74
CA ALA A 58 20.11 -12.80 9.22
C ALA A 58 20.06 -11.64 10.25
N ASP A 59 18.97 -10.88 10.25
CA ASP A 59 18.72 -9.76 11.17
C ASP A 59 17.70 -10.09 12.27
N GLY A 60 17.40 -11.38 12.45
CA GLY A 60 16.51 -11.88 13.50
C GLY A 60 15.02 -11.87 13.15
N GLY A 61 14.66 -11.46 11.94
CA GLY A 61 13.29 -11.51 11.44
C GLY A 61 12.89 -12.87 10.85
N PRO A 62 11.64 -13.03 10.41
CA PRO A 62 11.17 -14.27 9.78
C PRO A 62 11.53 -14.38 8.30
N GLY A 63 11.84 -13.28 7.61
CA GLY A 63 12.21 -13.27 6.20
C GLY A 63 11.09 -13.72 5.26
N LEU A 64 9.83 -13.44 5.60
CA LEU A 64 8.70 -13.83 4.74
C LEU A 64 8.67 -12.98 3.46
N GLY A 65 8.36 -13.64 2.36
CA GLY A 65 8.47 -13.05 1.03
C GLY A 65 7.26 -12.25 0.56
N PRO A 66 7.35 -11.74 -0.70
CA PRO A 66 6.30 -11.01 -1.39
C PRO A 66 4.92 -11.65 -1.38
N SER A 67 4.81 -12.97 -1.56
CA SER A 67 3.51 -13.67 -1.51
C SER A 67 2.81 -13.50 -0.17
N THR A 68 3.56 -13.55 0.93
CA THR A 68 2.99 -13.33 2.26
C THR A 68 2.59 -11.87 2.45
N LEU A 69 3.46 -10.94 2.07
CA LEU A 69 3.20 -9.51 2.22
C LEU A 69 1.98 -9.08 1.41
N ALA A 70 1.86 -9.51 0.15
CA ALA A 70 0.74 -9.19 -0.71
C ALA A 70 -0.60 -9.70 -0.14
N GLU A 71 -0.63 -10.94 0.34
CA GLU A 71 -1.84 -11.53 0.91
C GLU A 71 -2.25 -10.84 2.22
N VAL A 72 -1.31 -10.59 3.13
CA VAL A 72 -1.54 -9.84 4.38
C VAL A 72 -2.10 -8.45 4.08
N THR A 73 -1.48 -7.73 3.16
CA THR A 73 -1.90 -6.38 2.78
C THR A 73 -3.30 -6.39 2.14
N ARG A 74 -3.59 -7.34 1.24
CA ARG A 74 -4.89 -7.49 0.60
C ARG A 74 -6.00 -7.76 1.61
N ILE A 75 -5.76 -8.63 2.60
CA ILE A 75 -6.73 -8.95 3.65
C ILE A 75 -7.06 -7.72 4.49
N ILE A 76 -6.04 -7.00 4.94
CA ILE A 76 -6.24 -5.77 5.74
C ILE A 76 -6.93 -4.69 4.92
N ALA A 77 -6.53 -4.48 3.66
CA ALA A 77 -7.13 -3.50 2.77
C ALA A 77 -8.59 -3.79 2.42
N ALA A 78 -9.01 -5.05 2.39
CA ALA A 78 -10.42 -5.41 2.22
C ALA A 78 -11.28 -4.96 3.42
N ALA A 79 -10.72 -4.81 4.60
CA ALA A 79 -11.39 -4.30 5.79
C ALA A 79 -11.27 -2.78 5.93
N ASP A 80 -10.03 -2.26 5.83
CA ASP A 80 -9.72 -0.83 5.91
C ASP A 80 -8.49 -0.51 5.05
N PRO A 81 -8.68 0.03 3.84
CA PRO A 81 -7.58 0.32 2.93
C PRO A 81 -6.68 1.48 3.40
N SER A 82 -7.20 2.42 4.20
CA SER A 82 -6.37 3.48 4.77
C SER A 82 -5.36 2.92 5.78
N ILE A 83 -5.80 2.01 6.65
CA ILE A 83 -4.89 1.36 7.62
C ILE A 83 -3.89 0.44 6.91
N ALA A 84 -4.31 -0.26 5.85
CA ALA A 84 -3.39 -1.07 5.04
C ALA A 84 -2.32 -0.24 4.32
N GLN A 85 -2.63 1.00 3.94
CA GLN A 85 -1.70 1.93 3.28
C GLN A 85 -0.62 2.45 4.23
N VAL A 86 -0.90 2.60 5.52
CA VAL A 86 0.05 3.19 6.48
C VAL A 86 1.42 2.48 6.47
N PRO A 87 1.53 1.13 6.47
CA PRO A 87 2.81 0.44 6.44
C PRO A 87 3.38 0.22 5.02
N GLN A 88 2.78 0.73 3.95
CA GLN A 88 3.25 0.45 2.59
C GLN A 88 4.73 0.86 2.40
N ALA A 89 5.09 2.10 2.74
CA ALA A 89 6.47 2.55 2.64
C ALA A 89 7.38 1.93 3.71
N HIS A 90 6.86 1.52 4.86
CA HIS A 90 7.61 0.81 5.88
C HIS A 90 8.26 -0.48 5.32
N TYR A 91 7.51 -1.27 4.53
CA TYR A 91 8.06 -2.47 3.91
C TYR A 91 9.09 -2.16 2.82
N LEU A 92 8.89 -1.09 2.03
CA LEU A 92 9.92 -0.60 1.11
C LEU A 92 11.21 -0.21 1.85
N LEU A 93 11.09 0.50 2.97
CA LEU A 93 12.23 0.92 3.78
C LEU A 93 12.97 -0.27 4.40
N ILE A 94 12.27 -1.33 4.79
CA ILE A 94 12.89 -2.60 5.23
C ILE A 94 13.69 -3.22 4.08
N ASP A 95 13.14 -3.28 2.87
CA ASP A 95 13.83 -3.85 1.71
C ASP A 95 15.11 -3.05 1.36
N VAL A 96 15.03 -1.71 1.38
CA VAL A 96 16.21 -0.84 1.15
C VAL A 96 17.26 -1.06 2.22
N LEU A 97 16.88 -1.12 3.50
CA LEU A 97 17.78 -1.41 4.62
C LEU A 97 18.43 -2.78 4.48
N ALA A 98 17.67 -3.79 4.09
CA ALA A 98 18.18 -5.16 3.95
C ALA A 98 19.30 -5.26 2.90
N VAL A 99 19.19 -4.49 1.80
CA VAL A 99 20.15 -4.55 0.69
C VAL A 99 21.30 -3.55 0.86
N HIS A 100 21.01 -2.32 1.29
CA HIS A 100 21.94 -1.19 1.25
C HIS A 100 22.32 -0.64 2.63
N GLY A 101 21.67 -1.09 3.71
CA GLY A 101 21.99 -0.69 5.08
C GLY A 101 23.28 -1.33 5.58
N ASP A 102 24.15 -0.55 6.23
CA ASP A 102 25.27 -1.11 6.96
C ASP A 102 24.81 -1.91 8.19
N PRO A 103 25.68 -2.76 8.79
CA PRO A 103 25.28 -3.57 9.94
C PRO A 103 24.77 -2.78 11.15
N GLY A 104 25.26 -1.55 11.36
CA GLY A 104 24.82 -0.68 12.45
C GLY A 104 23.41 -0.16 12.22
N ALA A 105 23.15 0.36 11.01
CA ALA A 105 21.82 0.82 10.58
C ALA A 105 20.78 -0.30 10.65
N ARG A 106 21.11 -1.48 10.12
CA ARG A 106 20.25 -2.66 10.16
C ARG A 106 19.92 -3.07 11.59
N LYS A 107 20.92 -3.19 12.44
CA LYS A 107 20.74 -3.54 13.86
C LYS A 107 19.84 -2.55 14.58
N LEU A 108 20.07 -1.23 14.39
CA LEU A 108 19.29 -0.18 15.04
C LEU A 108 17.81 -0.26 14.61
N LEU A 109 17.57 -0.17 13.31
CA LEU A 109 16.22 -0.02 12.79
C LEU A 109 15.42 -1.31 12.81
N PHE A 110 16.02 -2.48 12.55
CA PHE A 110 15.32 -3.76 12.63
C PHE A 110 15.00 -4.19 14.06
N THR A 111 15.80 -3.80 15.05
CA THR A 111 15.43 -4.01 16.46
C THR A 111 14.11 -3.31 16.78
N ASP A 112 13.94 -2.08 16.34
CA ASP A 112 12.71 -1.33 16.54
C ASP A 112 11.54 -1.92 15.73
N VAL A 113 11.76 -2.27 14.47
CA VAL A 113 10.74 -2.89 13.62
C VAL A 113 10.22 -4.20 14.22
N LEU A 114 11.11 -5.07 14.71
CA LEU A 114 10.73 -6.34 15.36
C LEU A 114 10.04 -6.13 16.71
N ALA A 115 10.20 -4.96 17.32
CA ALA A 115 9.46 -4.54 18.50
C ALA A 115 8.09 -3.90 18.17
N GLY A 116 7.64 -3.93 16.89
CA GLY A 116 6.37 -3.37 16.45
C GLY A 116 6.41 -1.87 16.14
N ARG A 117 7.59 -1.27 16.01
CA ARG A 117 7.75 0.15 15.70
C ARG A 117 7.77 0.39 14.20
N ARG A 118 7.05 1.41 13.73
CA ARG A 118 6.92 1.73 12.31
C ARG A 118 7.99 2.69 11.81
N LEU A 119 8.35 2.50 10.53
CA LEU A 119 9.10 3.44 9.72
C LEU A 119 8.09 4.27 8.91
N GLY A 120 8.08 5.58 9.08
CA GLY A 120 7.22 6.51 8.35
C GLY A 120 7.83 6.93 7.02
N ASN A 121 7.00 7.40 6.12
CA ASN A 121 7.36 7.86 4.77
C ASN A 121 7.57 9.38 4.73
N ALA A 122 8.67 9.84 4.12
CA ALA A 122 8.90 11.23 3.72
C ALA A 122 9.73 11.28 2.42
N LEU A 123 9.20 10.69 1.34
CA LEU A 123 9.94 10.51 0.09
C LEU A 123 9.60 11.56 -0.98
N ALA A 124 8.36 12.03 -1.06
CA ALA A 124 7.88 12.89 -2.13
C ALA A 124 7.98 14.39 -1.81
N GLU A 125 8.18 15.21 -2.85
CA GLU A 125 8.16 16.67 -2.78
C GLU A 125 7.12 17.25 -3.74
N ARG A 126 6.71 18.50 -3.49
CA ARG A 126 5.84 19.29 -4.38
C ARG A 126 6.63 20.43 -5.04
N GLY A 127 6.17 20.87 -6.21
CA GLY A 127 6.70 22.06 -6.87
C GLY A 127 8.03 21.89 -7.61
N GLY A 128 8.55 20.65 -7.73
CA GLY A 128 9.65 20.30 -8.61
C GLY A 128 9.21 20.15 -10.06
N LYS A 129 10.16 20.08 -11.00
CA LYS A 129 9.90 19.86 -12.43
C LYS A 129 9.38 18.43 -12.70
N HIS A 130 9.79 17.48 -11.89
CA HIS A 130 9.36 16.07 -11.90
C HIS A 130 9.57 15.47 -10.49
N ALA A 131 9.08 14.27 -10.26
CA ALA A 131 9.11 13.61 -8.93
C ALA A 131 10.54 13.41 -8.35
N GLN A 132 11.56 13.41 -9.18
CA GLN A 132 12.97 13.25 -8.77
C GLN A 132 13.72 14.59 -8.60
N ASP A 133 13.06 15.73 -8.85
CA ASP A 133 13.65 17.07 -8.65
C ASP A 133 13.56 17.47 -7.17
N LEU A 134 14.46 16.87 -6.36
CA LEU A 134 14.46 17.03 -4.91
C LEU A 134 15.20 18.30 -4.47
N LYS A 135 14.63 18.97 -3.48
CA LYS A 135 15.19 20.15 -2.81
C LYS A 135 15.69 19.85 -1.40
N THR A 136 15.15 18.81 -0.75
CA THR A 136 15.59 18.36 0.59
C THR A 136 17.05 17.93 0.55
N ARG A 137 17.85 18.42 1.50
CA ARG A 137 19.30 18.20 1.55
C ARG A 137 19.78 17.82 2.93
N ILE A 138 20.86 17.04 2.95
CA ILE A 138 21.68 16.80 4.13
C ILE A 138 22.97 17.59 3.95
N ALA A 139 23.29 18.44 4.92
CA ALA A 139 24.53 19.19 4.95
C ALA A 139 25.10 19.16 6.37
N GLY A 140 26.36 18.77 6.54
CA GLY A 140 27.00 18.69 7.86
C GLY A 140 26.27 17.77 8.85
N GLY A 141 25.62 16.71 8.37
CA GLY A 141 24.90 15.73 9.21
C GLY A 141 23.50 16.15 9.63
N VAL A 142 22.98 17.27 9.14
CA VAL A 142 21.61 17.74 9.42
C VAL A 142 20.76 17.81 8.15
N LEU A 143 19.47 17.46 8.28
CA LEU A 143 18.49 17.42 7.22
C LEU A 143 17.65 18.70 7.21
N THR A 144 17.47 19.31 6.04
CA THR A 144 16.59 20.46 5.86
C THR A 144 15.77 20.31 4.60
N GLY A 145 14.45 20.51 4.69
CA GLY A 145 13.52 20.41 3.57
C GLY A 145 12.08 20.19 3.99
N VAL A 146 11.19 20.03 3.00
CA VAL A 146 9.76 19.79 3.22
C VAL A 146 9.32 18.63 2.34
N LYS A 147 8.64 17.68 2.94
CA LYS A 147 8.09 16.50 2.27
C LYS A 147 6.57 16.47 2.37
N TYR A 148 5.94 15.87 1.36
CA TYR A 148 4.50 15.75 1.23
C TYR A 148 4.09 14.30 1.07
N TYR A 149 2.82 14.00 1.33
CA TYR A 149 2.31 12.62 1.28
C TYR A 149 3.06 11.70 2.25
N CYS A 150 3.36 12.21 3.46
CA CYS A 150 4.18 11.52 4.45
C CYS A 150 3.36 10.48 5.22
N THR A 151 2.90 9.45 4.50
CA THR A 151 2.08 8.38 5.06
C THR A 151 2.79 7.69 6.22
N GLY A 152 2.10 7.58 7.35
CA GLY A 152 2.61 6.93 8.56
C GLY A 152 3.64 7.75 9.35
N ALA A 153 4.14 8.90 8.83
CA ALA A 153 5.17 9.70 9.52
C ALA A 153 4.70 10.22 10.88
N LEU A 154 3.43 10.69 10.97
CA LEU A 154 2.89 11.28 12.20
C LEU A 154 2.98 10.34 13.41
N THR A 155 2.83 9.05 13.22
CA THR A 155 2.73 8.04 14.27
C THR A 155 3.83 6.98 14.22
N SER A 156 4.89 7.20 13.45
CA SER A 156 6.06 6.33 13.36
C SER A 156 7.07 6.59 14.48
N THR A 157 8.06 5.72 14.64
CA THR A 157 9.22 5.95 15.49
C THR A 157 10.37 6.59 14.70
N TRP A 158 10.53 6.17 13.46
CA TRP A 158 11.52 6.66 12.53
C TRP A 158 10.86 7.15 11.25
N ILE A 159 11.42 8.18 10.64
CA ILE A 159 10.99 8.67 9.32
C ILE A 159 12.13 8.44 8.33
N GLY A 160 11.83 7.68 7.25
CA GLY A 160 12.72 7.52 6.10
C GLY A 160 12.52 8.66 5.09
N VAL A 161 13.58 9.40 4.82
CA VAL A 161 13.54 10.65 4.04
C VAL A 161 14.47 10.55 2.84
N SER A 162 13.96 10.73 1.62
CA SER A 162 14.80 10.91 0.44
C SER A 162 15.38 12.32 0.42
N ALA A 163 16.70 12.45 0.27
CA ALA A 163 17.39 13.72 0.27
C ALA A 163 18.61 13.68 -0.69
N LEU A 164 19.18 14.84 -0.97
CA LEU A 164 20.48 14.93 -1.64
C LEU A 164 21.56 15.24 -0.60
N ASP A 165 22.67 14.52 -0.68
CA ASP A 165 23.85 14.78 0.16
C ASP A 165 24.63 16.03 -0.32
N ASP A 166 25.75 16.33 0.34
CA ASP A 166 26.65 17.48 -0.01
C ASP A 166 27.18 17.41 -1.47
N ASN A 167 27.21 16.21 -2.07
CA ASN A 167 27.65 15.98 -3.46
C ASN A 167 26.48 15.98 -4.45
N GLY A 168 25.26 16.18 -3.98
CA GLY A 168 24.05 16.10 -4.81
C GLY A 168 23.61 14.68 -5.15
N ARG A 169 24.14 13.65 -4.46
CA ARG A 169 23.77 12.25 -4.63
C ARG A 169 22.51 11.93 -3.83
N LEU A 170 21.63 11.14 -4.41
CA LEU A 170 20.40 10.69 -3.76
C LEU A 170 20.73 9.73 -2.61
N VAL A 171 20.28 10.07 -1.41
CA VAL A 171 20.40 9.27 -0.21
C VAL A 171 19.04 9.05 0.46
N LEU A 172 18.93 8.00 1.24
CA LEU A 172 17.83 7.76 2.17
C LEU A 172 18.34 8.01 3.60
N ALA A 173 17.78 9.03 4.26
CA ALA A 173 18.10 9.37 5.65
C ALA A 173 17.03 8.82 6.59
N PHE A 174 17.42 8.42 7.80
CA PHE A 174 16.49 8.11 8.88
C PHE A 174 16.70 9.08 10.03
N VAL A 175 15.59 9.68 10.44
CA VAL A 175 15.53 10.60 11.58
C VAL A 175 14.49 10.12 12.59
N PRO A 176 14.68 10.30 13.92
CA PRO A 176 13.65 10.04 14.90
C PRO A 176 12.43 10.94 14.64
N ARG A 177 11.21 10.38 14.75
CA ARG A 177 9.98 11.17 14.56
C ARG A 177 9.88 12.36 15.52
N ASP A 178 10.29 12.17 16.77
CA ASP A 178 10.28 13.17 17.83
C ASP A 178 11.65 13.86 18.00
N GLY A 179 12.50 13.80 16.96
CA GLY A 179 13.80 14.45 16.95
C GLY A 179 13.71 15.97 16.80
N ASP A 180 14.76 16.66 17.25
CA ASP A 180 14.87 18.10 17.07
C ASP A 180 14.76 18.48 15.60
N GLY A 181 14.01 19.54 15.30
CA GLY A 181 13.82 20.06 13.94
C GLY A 181 12.87 19.23 13.07
N VAL A 182 12.16 18.25 13.60
CA VAL A 182 11.15 17.45 12.88
C VAL A 182 9.75 17.90 13.26
N ALA A 183 8.96 18.35 12.27
CA ALA A 183 7.56 18.70 12.45
C ALA A 183 6.70 17.92 11.43
N VAL A 184 5.63 17.28 11.90
CA VAL A 184 4.68 16.53 11.05
C VAL A 184 3.30 17.12 11.26
N ASP A 185 2.72 17.62 10.18
CA ASP A 185 1.40 18.28 10.19
C ASP A 185 0.27 17.27 9.88
N THR A 186 -0.95 17.62 10.28
CA THR A 186 -2.18 16.85 10.00
C THR A 186 -2.99 17.46 8.86
N ASP A 187 -2.32 18.08 7.89
CA ASP A 187 -2.89 18.83 6.77
C ASP A 187 -3.38 17.93 5.60
N TRP A 188 -3.68 16.65 5.88
CA TRP A 188 -4.16 15.69 4.90
C TRP A 188 -5.65 15.87 4.62
N ASP A 189 -5.98 16.62 3.55
CA ASP A 189 -7.35 16.88 3.10
C ASP A 189 -7.55 16.33 1.68
N VAL A 190 -8.22 15.18 1.59
CA VAL A 190 -8.41 14.42 0.35
C VAL A 190 -9.75 13.68 0.35
N MET A 191 -10.22 13.29 -0.85
CA MET A 191 -11.51 12.63 -0.98
C MET A 191 -11.54 11.18 -0.46
N GLY A 192 -10.42 10.45 -0.52
CA GLY A 192 -10.30 9.05 -0.08
C GLY A 192 -8.94 8.78 0.53
N GLN A 193 -8.72 7.58 1.11
CA GLN A 193 -7.53 7.29 1.90
C GLN A 193 -7.37 8.30 3.07
N ARG A 194 -8.49 8.73 3.64
CA ARG A 194 -8.55 9.87 4.56
C ARG A 194 -7.87 9.58 5.89
N ALA A 195 -8.00 8.35 6.39
CA ALA A 195 -7.41 7.93 7.67
C ALA A 195 -5.92 7.55 7.58
N THR A 196 -5.26 7.73 6.43
CA THR A 196 -3.79 7.54 6.32
C THR A 196 -3.00 8.68 6.96
N ILE A 197 -3.61 9.85 7.13
CA ILE A 197 -3.02 11.08 7.68
C ILE A 197 -1.64 11.34 7.03
N SER A 198 -1.64 11.39 5.69
CA SER A 198 -0.43 11.54 4.88
C SER A 198 -0.04 13.01 4.71
N GLY A 199 0.09 13.72 5.83
CA GLY A 199 0.34 15.16 5.89
C GLY A 199 1.75 15.57 5.45
N THR A 200 2.06 16.84 5.69
CA THR A 200 3.35 17.46 5.40
C THR A 200 4.34 17.18 6.53
N THR A 201 5.60 16.94 6.18
CA THR A 201 6.71 16.86 7.15
C THR A 201 7.76 17.89 6.83
N THR A 202 8.08 18.74 7.80
CA THR A 202 9.11 19.77 7.70
C THR A 202 10.33 19.40 8.54
N PHE A 203 11.51 19.52 7.93
CA PHE A 203 12.80 19.30 8.57
C PHE A 203 13.56 20.62 8.61
N THR A 204 13.94 21.06 9.81
CA THR A 204 14.71 22.30 10.06
C THR A 204 15.98 21.94 10.81
N ALA A 205 17.07 21.72 10.07
CA ALA A 205 18.35 21.26 10.59
C ALA A 205 18.21 20.03 11.52
N ALA A 206 17.36 19.07 11.13
CA ALA A 206 17.08 17.86 11.91
C ALA A 206 18.31 16.92 11.89
N PRO A 207 18.85 16.47 13.04
CA PRO A 207 19.98 15.55 13.08
C PRO A 207 19.66 14.21 12.41
N VAL A 208 20.53 13.75 11.51
CA VAL A 208 20.37 12.47 10.81
C VAL A 208 21.05 11.36 11.60
N SER A 209 20.31 10.28 11.88
CA SER A 209 20.83 9.12 12.61
C SER A 209 21.48 8.08 11.71
N VAL A 210 20.90 7.87 10.51
CA VAL A 210 21.36 6.89 9.51
C VAL A 210 21.24 7.49 8.12
N THR A 211 22.24 7.26 7.27
CA THR A 211 22.21 7.62 5.85
C THR A 211 22.58 6.40 5.01
N ILE A 212 21.81 6.12 3.96
CA ILE A 212 22.01 5.04 3.00
C ILE A 212 22.19 5.63 1.61
N ASP A 213 23.16 5.16 0.82
CA ASP A 213 23.29 5.50 -0.59
C ASP A 213 22.12 4.89 -1.39
N TYR A 214 21.09 5.70 -1.61
CA TYR A 214 19.89 5.25 -2.30
C TYR A 214 20.01 5.31 -3.83
N ALA A 215 20.96 6.11 -4.35
CA ALA A 215 21.23 6.15 -5.78
C ALA A 215 21.76 4.81 -6.28
N SER A 216 22.65 4.16 -5.52
CA SER A 216 23.22 2.85 -5.90
C SER A 216 22.17 1.76 -6.08
N ALA A 217 21.01 1.88 -5.44
CA ALA A 217 19.91 0.93 -5.58
C ALA A 217 19.37 0.86 -7.02
N TYR A 218 19.52 1.92 -7.81
CA TYR A 218 19.04 2.00 -9.19
C TYR A 218 20.14 1.79 -10.24
N GLU A 219 21.38 1.65 -9.81
CA GLU A 219 22.54 1.40 -10.69
C GLU A 219 22.72 -0.11 -11.01
N VAL A 220 22.00 -0.96 -10.33
CA VAL A 220 22.05 -2.43 -10.45
C VAL A 220 20.66 -3.01 -10.68
N PRO A 221 20.54 -4.26 -11.20
CA PRO A 221 19.25 -4.94 -11.23
C PRO A 221 18.65 -5.02 -9.83
N GLN A 222 17.40 -4.58 -9.68
CA GLN A 222 16.73 -4.48 -8.37
C GLN A 222 15.23 -4.81 -8.48
N GLN A 223 14.60 -5.08 -7.33
CA GLN A 223 13.17 -5.34 -7.19
C GLN A 223 12.46 -4.36 -6.24
N LEU A 224 13.14 -3.32 -5.76
CA LEU A 224 12.59 -2.39 -4.77
C LEU A 224 11.33 -1.69 -5.29
N GLY A 225 11.38 -1.22 -6.54
CA GLY A 225 10.22 -0.60 -7.21
C GLY A 225 9.07 -1.59 -7.37
N ALA A 226 9.33 -2.78 -7.93
CA ALA A 226 8.32 -3.82 -8.14
C ALA A 226 7.68 -4.27 -6.81
N ARG A 227 8.47 -4.45 -5.74
CA ARG A 227 7.94 -4.84 -4.41
C ARG A 227 7.06 -3.76 -3.78
N ALA A 228 7.46 -2.49 -3.90
CA ALA A 228 6.63 -1.37 -3.49
C ALA A 228 5.30 -1.32 -4.27
N GLN A 229 5.35 -1.51 -5.58
CA GLN A 229 4.16 -1.54 -6.46
C GLN A 229 3.27 -2.77 -6.21
N LEU A 230 3.85 -3.93 -5.85
CA LEU A 230 3.08 -5.11 -5.44
C LEU A 230 2.21 -4.82 -4.21
N THR A 231 2.77 -4.13 -3.21
CA THR A 231 2.03 -3.76 -2.00
C THR A 231 0.88 -2.80 -2.34
N GLN A 232 1.09 -1.86 -3.25
CA GLN A 232 0.03 -0.98 -3.74
C GLN A 232 -1.05 -1.74 -4.52
N ALA A 233 -0.66 -2.68 -5.40
CA ALA A 233 -1.62 -3.54 -6.10
C ALA A 233 -2.45 -4.37 -5.10
N ALA A 234 -1.84 -4.88 -4.03
CA ALA A 234 -2.53 -5.62 -2.99
C ALA A 234 -3.59 -4.77 -2.27
N ILE A 235 -3.31 -3.48 -2.02
CA ILE A 235 -4.30 -2.55 -1.45
C ILE A 235 -5.49 -2.38 -2.40
N GLU A 236 -5.26 -2.16 -3.68
CA GLU A 236 -6.32 -1.99 -4.68
C GLU A 236 -7.18 -3.23 -4.85
N VAL A 237 -6.56 -4.41 -4.95
CA VAL A 237 -7.27 -5.68 -5.00
C VAL A 237 -8.06 -5.93 -3.71
N GLY A 238 -7.52 -5.52 -2.55
CA GLY A 238 -8.21 -5.53 -1.28
C GLY A 238 -9.45 -4.65 -1.27
N ILE A 239 -9.37 -3.41 -1.78
CA ILE A 239 -10.52 -2.51 -1.93
C ILE A 239 -11.61 -3.16 -2.79
N ALA A 240 -11.22 -3.76 -3.93
CA ALA A 240 -12.17 -4.46 -4.80
C ALA A 240 -12.90 -5.60 -4.09
N GLY A 241 -12.17 -6.41 -3.32
CA GLY A 241 -12.72 -7.50 -2.50
C GLY A 241 -13.64 -6.98 -1.40
N GLY A 242 -13.28 -5.89 -0.73
CA GLY A 242 -14.09 -5.21 0.28
C GLY A 242 -15.40 -4.67 -0.29
N ALA A 243 -15.34 -3.98 -1.43
CA ALA A 243 -16.52 -3.47 -2.12
C ALA A 243 -17.48 -4.59 -2.55
N LEU A 244 -16.95 -5.68 -3.11
CA LEU A 244 -17.74 -6.86 -3.51
C LEU A 244 -18.40 -7.55 -2.30
N ARG A 245 -17.70 -7.65 -1.17
CA ARG A 245 -18.24 -8.20 0.08
C ARG A 245 -19.38 -7.34 0.61
N ASP A 246 -19.17 -6.03 0.71
CA ASP A 246 -20.17 -5.10 1.23
C ASP A 246 -21.40 -5.04 0.29
N ALA A 247 -21.22 -5.14 -1.03
CA ALA A 247 -22.31 -5.29 -1.99
C ALA A 247 -23.12 -6.56 -1.75
N ARG A 248 -22.45 -7.71 -1.56
CA ARG A 248 -23.13 -9.00 -1.25
C ARG A 248 -23.96 -8.89 0.03
N ASP A 249 -23.38 -8.34 1.07
CA ASP A 249 -24.02 -8.27 2.38
C ASP A 249 -25.21 -7.29 2.35
N TYR A 250 -25.10 -6.18 1.60
CA TYR A 250 -26.19 -5.25 1.37
C TYR A 250 -27.33 -5.87 0.54
N LEU A 251 -27.02 -6.58 -0.54
CA LEU A 251 -27.99 -7.29 -1.37
C LEU A 251 -28.80 -8.31 -0.55
N ARG A 252 -28.14 -9.04 0.34
CA ARG A 252 -28.78 -10.10 1.14
C ARG A 252 -29.62 -9.57 2.30
N THR A 253 -29.35 -8.35 2.79
CA THR A 253 -29.93 -7.86 4.04
C THR A 253 -30.77 -6.60 3.90
N LYS A 254 -30.55 -5.79 2.85
CA LYS A 254 -31.14 -4.45 2.76
C LYS A 254 -31.79 -4.13 1.42
N SER A 255 -31.29 -4.71 0.32
CA SER A 255 -31.85 -4.48 -1.01
C SER A 255 -33.22 -5.14 -1.18
N ARG A 256 -34.07 -4.49 -1.95
CA ARG A 256 -35.36 -5.04 -2.42
C ARG A 256 -35.27 -5.36 -3.90
N PRO A 257 -35.98 -6.39 -4.40
CA PRO A 257 -36.02 -6.67 -5.82
C PRO A 257 -36.69 -5.50 -6.59
N SER A 258 -36.28 -5.28 -7.83
CA SER A 258 -36.95 -4.33 -8.71
C SER A 258 -38.37 -4.74 -9.02
N THR A 259 -39.23 -3.79 -9.40
CA THR A 259 -40.62 -4.10 -9.81
C THR A 259 -40.69 -5.13 -10.94
N GLU A 260 -39.76 -5.03 -11.89
CA GLU A 260 -39.70 -5.97 -13.01
C GLU A 260 -39.23 -7.36 -12.57
N ALA A 261 -38.25 -7.43 -11.64
CA ALA A 261 -37.84 -8.71 -11.06
C ALA A 261 -38.98 -9.39 -10.30
N VAL A 262 -39.77 -8.62 -9.52
CA VAL A 262 -40.97 -9.17 -8.84
C VAL A 262 -42.00 -9.70 -9.84
N ARG A 263 -42.24 -8.98 -10.93
CA ARG A 263 -43.13 -9.47 -12.03
C ARG A 263 -42.59 -10.74 -12.68
N ALA A 264 -41.27 -10.92 -12.70
CA ALA A 264 -40.61 -12.12 -13.19
C ALA A 264 -40.50 -13.25 -12.12
N GLY A 265 -41.05 -13.04 -10.91
CA GLY A 265 -41.11 -14.06 -9.86
C GLY A 265 -40.06 -13.96 -8.78
N ALA A 266 -39.18 -12.95 -8.78
CA ALA A 266 -38.17 -12.76 -7.74
C ALA A 266 -38.80 -12.45 -6.37
N GLN A 267 -38.31 -13.12 -5.31
CA GLN A 267 -38.74 -12.92 -3.92
C GLN A 267 -37.78 -11.98 -3.17
N ALA A 268 -36.51 -11.95 -3.54
CA ALA A 268 -35.47 -11.12 -2.97
C ALA A 268 -34.63 -10.47 -4.07
N ALA A 269 -33.83 -9.44 -3.72
CA ALA A 269 -32.93 -8.79 -4.67
C ALA A 269 -31.91 -9.77 -5.30
N VAL A 270 -31.51 -10.78 -4.55
CA VAL A 270 -30.56 -11.81 -5.00
C VAL A 270 -31.17 -12.77 -6.04
N ASP A 271 -32.52 -12.78 -6.22
CA ASP A 271 -33.20 -13.60 -7.22
C ASP A 271 -33.32 -12.86 -8.57
N ASP A 272 -33.01 -11.57 -8.63
CA ASP A 272 -33.03 -10.77 -9.86
C ASP A 272 -31.92 -11.27 -10.81
N PRO A 273 -32.28 -11.78 -12.04
CA PRO A 273 -31.28 -12.33 -12.94
C PRO A 273 -30.25 -11.30 -13.41
N HIS A 274 -30.59 -10.01 -13.46
CA HIS A 274 -29.65 -8.95 -13.81
C HIS A 274 -28.67 -8.65 -12.67
N VAL A 275 -29.14 -8.68 -11.40
CA VAL A 275 -28.29 -8.58 -10.22
C VAL A 275 -27.34 -9.78 -10.16
N MET A 276 -27.83 -10.99 -10.36
CA MET A 276 -26.99 -12.21 -10.37
C MET A 276 -25.92 -12.14 -11.46
N TRP A 277 -26.30 -11.78 -12.69
CA TRP A 277 -25.35 -11.66 -13.80
C TRP A 277 -24.28 -10.61 -13.51
N ARG A 278 -24.68 -9.41 -13.09
CA ARG A 278 -23.78 -8.29 -12.79
C ARG A 278 -22.82 -8.64 -11.65
N TYR A 279 -23.34 -9.22 -10.56
CA TYR A 279 -22.53 -9.67 -9.43
C TYR A 279 -21.53 -10.76 -9.85
N GLY A 280 -21.97 -11.76 -10.62
CA GLY A 280 -21.12 -12.84 -11.14
C GLY A 280 -20.00 -12.33 -12.04
N ARG A 281 -20.29 -11.37 -12.93
CA ARG A 281 -19.30 -10.69 -13.77
C ARG A 281 -18.26 -9.96 -12.91
N LEU A 282 -18.71 -9.19 -11.92
CA LEU A 282 -17.81 -8.44 -11.03
C LEU A 282 -16.97 -9.38 -10.17
N ALA A 283 -17.56 -10.42 -9.58
CA ALA A 283 -16.85 -11.42 -8.79
C ALA A 283 -15.76 -12.13 -9.60
N THR A 284 -16.01 -12.39 -10.90
CA THR A 284 -15.01 -12.98 -11.80
C THR A 284 -13.83 -12.04 -11.99
N ARG A 285 -14.05 -10.74 -12.18
CA ARG A 285 -12.99 -9.74 -12.35
C ARG A 285 -12.16 -9.57 -11.08
N VAL A 286 -12.80 -9.53 -9.90
CA VAL A 286 -12.09 -9.47 -8.61
C VAL A 286 -11.20 -10.71 -8.42
N ARG A 287 -11.73 -11.92 -8.68
CA ARG A 287 -10.92 -13.15 -8.62
C ARG A 287 -9.77 -13.17 -9.60
N ALA A 288 -9.95 -12.62 -10.81
CA ALA A 288 -8.87 -12.50 -11.79
C ALA A 288 -7.78 -11.52 -11.28
N ALA A 289 -8.15 -10.42 -10.65
CA ALA A 289 -7.19 -9.49 -10.03
C ALA A 289 -6.43 -10.14 -8.86
N GLU A 290 -7.12 -10.92 -8.01
CA GLU A 290 -6.49 -11.70 -6.93
C GLU A 290 -5.49 -12.73 -7.48
N ALA A 291 -5.86 -13.45 -8.54
CA ALA A 291 -4.98 -14.44 -9.17
C ALA A 291 -3.74 -13.79 -9.80
N LEU A 292 -3.91 -12.63 -10.45
CA LEU A 292 -2.81 -11.89 -11.06
C LEU A 292 -1.86 -11.33 -9.99
N LEU A 293 -2.40 -10.81 -8.88
CA LEU A 293 -1.62 -10.37 -7.72
C LEU A 293 -0.80 -11.52 -7.13
N ALA A 294 -1.42 -12.68 -6.92
CA ALA A 294 -0.75 -13.86 -6.38
C ALA A 294 0.37 -14.37 -7.32
N SER A 295 0.11 -14.37 -8.63
CA SER A 295 1.12 -14.74 -9.65
C SER A 295 2.31 -13.77 -9.66
N ALA A 296 2.05 -12.46 -9.58
CA ALA A 296 3.09 -11.45 -9.51
C ALA A 296 3.93 -11.59 -8.23
N ALA A 297 3.28 -11.81 -7.10
CA ALA A 297 3.95 -12.03 -5.83
C ALA A 297 4.85 -13.27 -5.84
N ALA A 298 4.37 -14.40 -6.37
CA ALA A 298 5.15 -15.62 -6.54
C ALA A 298 6.36 -15.40 -7.47
N THR A 299 6.19 -14.62 -8.54
CA THR A 299 7.30 -14.25 -9.42
C THR A 299 8.38 -13.47 -8.67
N LEU A 300 8.00 -12.53 -7.78
CA LEU A 300 8.98 -11.81 -6.96
C LEU A 300 9.65 -12.71 -5.91
N ASP A 301 8.96 -13.72 -5.37
CA ASP A 301 9.58 -14.72 -4.48
C ASP A 301 10.65 -15.54 -5.23
N GLU A 302 10.38 -15.94 -6.49
CA GLU A 302 11.35 -16.66 -7.33
C GLU A 302 12.57 -15.80 -7.68
N VAL A 303 12.35 -14.55 -8.04
CA VAL A 303 13.40 -13.60 -8.45
C VAL A 303 14.26 -13.17 -7.27
N GLY A 304 13.69 -13.06 -6.09
CA GLY A 304 14.35 -12.59 -4.87
C GLY A 304 14.52 -11.07 -4.82
N LEU A 305 14.94 -10.57 -3.65
CA LEU A 305 15.13 -9.14 -3.41
C LEU A 305 16.31 -8.57 -4.21
N VAL A 306 17.37 -9.38 -4.37
CA VAL A 306 18.55 -9.07 -5.21
C VAL A 306 18.54 -10.00 -6.42
N PRO A 307 18.03 -9.54 -7.58
CA PRO A 307 17.92 -10.35 -8.77
C PRO A 307 19.29 -10.76 -9.32
N ALA A 308 19.38 -11.99 -9.84
CA ALA A 308 20.61 -12.52 -10.43
C ALA A 308 21.00 -11.84 -11.77
N SER A 309 20.06 -11.15 -12.42
CA SER A 309 20.26 -10.52 -13.73
C SER A 309 19.19 -9.44 -14.01
N GLN A 310 19.46 -8.59 -15.01
CA GLN A 310 18.48 -7.64 -15.53
C GLN A 310 17.22 -8.35 -16.06
N GLY A 311 17.36 -9.51 -16.70
CA GLY A 311 16.20 -10.27 -17.18
C GLY A 311 15.31 -10.78 -16.03
N ALA A 312 15.90 -11.21 -14.92
CA ALA A 312 15.16 -11.59 -13.72
C ALA A 312 14.42 -10.36 -13.13
N ALA A 313 15.09 -9.21 -13.01
CA ALA A 313 14.49 -7.96 -12.56
C ALA A 313 13.31 -7.56 -13.46
N THR A 314 13.49 -7.59 -14.77
CA THR A 314 12.46 -7.28 -15.76
C THR A 314 11.24 -8.21 -15.63
N LYS A 315 11.46 -9.54 -15.46
CA LYS A 315 10.38 -10.51 -15.25
C LYS A 315 9.50 -10.10 -14.04
N GLY A 316 10.13 -9.76 -12.92
CA GLY A 316 9.41 -9.35 -11.72
C GLY A 316 8.64 -8.03 -11.90
N SER A 317 9.27 -7.00 -12.47
CA SER A 317 8.65 -5.70 -12.72
C SER A 317 7.44 -5.81 -13.65
N LEU A 318 7.52 -6.56 -14.74
CA LEU A 318 6.41 -6.75 -15.69
C LEU A 318 5.24 -7.52 -15.08
N ALA A 319 5.53 -8.56 -14.28
CA ALA A 319 4.49 -9.30 -13.57
C ALA A 319 3.70 -8.40 -12.62
N VAL A 320 4.40 -7.54 -11.87
CA VAL A 320 3.77 -6.57 -10.96
C VAL A 320 3.05 -5.46 -11.72
N ALA A 321 3.60 -4.98 -12.83
CA ALA A 321 2.94 -3.97 -13.66
C ALA A 321 1.57 -4.46 -14.15
N ALA A 322 1.46 -5.72 -14.60
CA ALA A 322 0.19 -6.32 -14.99
C ALA A 322 -0.81 -6.38 -13.83
N ALA A 323 -0.36 -6.86 -12.66
CA ALA A 323 -1.19 -6.96 -11.46
C ALA A 323 -1.67 -5.58 -10.97
N LYS A 324 -0.79 -4.58 -10.96
CA LYS A 324 -1.10 -3.20 -10.55
C LYS A 324 -2.09 -2.55 -11.51
N ALA A 325 -1.86 -2.63 -12.82
CA ALA A 325 -2.75 -2.04 -13.81
C ALA A 325 -4.17 -2.62 -13.74
N PHE A 326 -4.29 -3.94 -13.77
CA PHE A 326 -5.58 -4.61 -13.71
C PHE A 326 -6.27 -4.44 -12.35
N GLY A 327 -5.52 -4.54 -11.24
CA GLY A 327 -6.03 -4.33 -9.88
C GLY A 327 -6.62 -2.93 -9.68
N SER A 328 -5.96 -1.91 -10.20
CA SER A 328 -6.38 -0.51 -10.17
C SER A 328 -7.72 -0.30 -10.88
N GLU A 329 -7.87 -0.84 -12.09
CA GLU A 329 -9.13 -0.76 -12.85
C GLU A 329 -10.27 -1.50 -12.12
N VAL A 330 -10.01 -2.72 -11.65
CA VAL A 330 -11.01 -3.56 -10.97
C VAL A 330 -11.44 -2.93 -9.64
N ALA A 331 -10.54 -2.27 -8.92
CA ALA A 331 -10.87 -1.58 -7.67
C ALA A 331 -11.90 -0.46 -7.89
N VAL A 332 -11.66 0.40 -8.89
CA VAL A 332 -12.59 1.48 -9.25
C VAL A 332 -13.90 0.94 -9.80
N GLU A 333 -13.85 -0.09 -10.66
CA GLU A 333 -15.05 -0.74 -11.21
C GLU A 333 -15.89 -1.37 -10.11
N ALA A 334 -15.30 -2.17 -9.22
CA ALA A 334 -16.02 -2.85 -8.14
C ALA A 334 -16.72 -1.86 -7.21
N ALA A 335 -16.03 -0.78 -6.87
CA ALA A 335 -16.56 0.26 -6.01
C ALA A 335 -17.69 1.08 -6.67
N SER A 336 -17.66 1.26 -7.99
CA SER A 336 -18.75 1.89 -8.76
C SER A 336 -19.94 0.96 -8.93
N GLU A 337 -19.70 -0.29 -9.36
CA GLU A 337 -20.74 -1.29 -9.62
C GLU A 337 -21.51 -1.70 -8.35
N LEU A 338 -20.93 -1.53 -7.17
CA LEU A 338 -21.60 -1.73 -5.89
C LEU A 338 -22.95 -0.99 -5.83
N PHE A 339 -23.01 0.27 -6.27
CA PHE A 339 -24.25 1.07 -6.25
C PHE A 339 -25.27 0.59 -7.27
N ALA A 340 -24.82 0.19 -8.44
CA ALA A 340 -25.69 -0.37 -9.47
C ALA A 340 -26.27 -1.74 -9.06
N LEU A 341 -25.56 -2.50 -8.23
CA LEU A 341 -26.03 -3.74 -7.62
C LEU A 341 -27.04 -3.48 -6.50
N CYS A 342 -26.70 -2.58 -5.57
CA CYS A 342 -27.40 -2.39 -4.31
C CYS A 342 -28.60 -1.42 -4.42
N GLY A 343 -28.67 -0.64 -5.50
CA GLY A 343 -29.76 0.31 -5.77
C GLY A 343 -29.68 1.61 -4.96
N THR A 344 -30.65 2.49 -5.17
CA THR A 344 -30.65 3.88 -4.67
C THR A 344 -30.41 4.00 -3.16
N SER A 345 -30.96 3.08 -2.35
CA SER A 345 -30.82 3.15 -0.90
C SER A 345 -29.39 2.98 -0.41
N SER A 346 -28.52 2.34 -1.20
CA SER A 346 -27.10 2.18 -0.88
C SER A 346 -26.30 3.47 -0.93
N ALA A 347 -26.81 4.51 -1.63
CA ALA A 347 -26.20 5.82 -1.72
C ALA A 347 -26.43 6.69 -0.46
N ALA A 348 -27.16 6.20 0.55
CA ALA A 348 -27.38 6.96 1.78
C ALA A 348 -26.07 7.08 2.59
N SER A 349 -25.72 8.31 2.96
CA SER A 349 -24.45 8.66 3.65
C SER A 349 -24.20 7.87 4.95
N LYS A 350 -25.28 7.42 5.63
CA LYS A 350 -25.14 6.59 6.85
C LYS A 350 -24.43 5.26 6.64
N TYR A 351 -24.41 4.74 5.40
CA TYR A 351 -23.71 3.49 5.07
C TYR A 351 -22.26 3.69 4.64
N ASP A 352 -21.93 4.91 4.19
CA ASP A 352 -20.57 5.27 3.76
C ASP A 352 -19.96 4.29 2.73
N LEU A 353 -20.80 3.73 1.86
CA LEU A 353 -20.34 2.76 0.86
C LEU A 353 -19.52 3.43 -0.25
N ASP A 354 -19.67 4.74 -0.45
CA ASP A 354 -18.87 5.53 -1.36
C ASP A 354 -17.40 5.63 -0.92
N ARG A 355 -17.07 5.30 0.35
CA ARG A 355 -15.69 5.18 0.80
C ARG A 355 -14.87 4.22 -0.07
N HIS A 356 -15.47 3.12 -0.56
CA HIS A 356 -14.78 2.19 -1.44
C HIS A 356 -14.32 2.86 -2.74
N TRP A 357 -15.22 3.63 -3.37
CA TRP A 357 -14.87 4.37 -4.60
C TRP A 357 -13.88 5.50 -4.34
N ARG A 358 -14.08 6.27 -3.27
CA ARG A 358 -13.18 7.35 -2.89
C ARG A 358 -11.77 6.83 -2.58
N ASN A 359 -11.66 5.72 -1.86
CA ASN A 359 -10.40 5.06 -1.56
C ASN A 359 -9.74 4.49 -2.81
N ALA A 360 -10.48 3.75 -3.65
CA ALA A 360 -9.98 3.20 -4.90
C ALA A 360 -9.49 4.31 -5.84
N ARG A 361 -10.27 5.37 -6.00
CA ARG A 361 -9.93 6.46 -6.91
C ARG A 361 -8.74 7.26 -6.42
N THR A 362 -8.65 7.56 -5.12
CA THR A 362 -7.49 8.25 -4.54
C THR A 362 -6.22 7.40 -4.69
N HIS A 363 -6.30 6.10 -4.40
CA HIS A 363 -5.14 5.21 -4.48
C HIS A 363 -4.68 4.97 -5.92
N SER A 364 -5.61 4.80 -6.88
CA SER A 364 -5.31 4.52 -8.28
C SER A 364 -4.60 5.67 -9.03
N VAL A 365 -4.58 6.89 -8.47
CA VAL A 365 -3.85 8.04 -9.05
C VAL A 365 -2.50 8.28 -8.39
N HIS A 366 -2.02 7.35 -7.57
CA HIS A 366 -0.69 7.43 -6.96
C HIS A 366 0.42 7.49 -8.02
N ASP A 367 0.30 6.70 -9.07
CA ASP A 367 1.16 6.74 -10.25
C ASP A 367 0.35 6.42 -11.52
N PRO A 368 0.75 6.94 -12.70
CA PRO A 368 0.01 6.74 -13.93
C PRO A 368 -0.01 5.28 -14.38
N VAL A 369 -1.17 4.63 -14.31
CA VAL A 369 -1.38 3.21 -14.69
C VAL A 369 -1.08 2.96 -16.16
N ASP A 370 -1.31 3.95 -17.04
CA ASP A 370 -1.04 3.85 -18.47
C ASP A 370 0.41 3.47 -18.79
N TRP A 371 1.37 3.90 -17.97
CA TRP A 371 2.77 3.53 -18.13
C TRP A 371 3.03 2.04 -17.84
N LYS A 372 2.19 1.38 -17.02
CA LYS A 372 2.31 -0.07 -16.80
C LYS A 372 1.97 -0.84 -18.08
N TYR A 373 0.87 -0.45 -18.74
CA TYR A 373 0.49 -1.02 -20.05
C TYR A 373 1.52 -0.70 -21.14
N HIS A 374 2.05 0.55 -21.15
CA HIS A 374 3.09 0.94 -22.09
C HIS A 374 4.33 0.05 -21.99
N HIS A 375 4.85 -0.16 -20.78
CA HIS A 375 6.05 -0.97 -20.56
C HIS A 375 5.83 -2.45 -20.88
N LEU A 376 4.65 -3.01 -20.55
CA LEU A 376 4.27 -4.35 -20.95
C LEU A 376 4.29 -4.50 -22.49
N ALA A 377 3.61 -3.61 -23.20
CA ALA A 377 3.56 -3.64 -24.66
C ALA A 377 4.93 -3.41 -25.31
N ALA A 378 5.73 -2.47 -24.80
CA ALA A 378 7.07 -2.18 -25.31
C ALA A 378 8.01 -3.38 -25.17
N TYR A 379 7.90 -4.13 -24.07
CA TYR A 379 8.67 -5.36 -23.88
C TYR A 379 8.21 -6.48 -24.81
N GLU A 380 6.90 -6.76 -24.88
CA GLU A 380 6.38 -7.87 -25.69
C GLU A 380 6.48 -7.64 -27.20
N LEU A 381 6.39 -6.38 -27.66
CA LEU A 381 6.42 -6.05 -29.09
C LEU A 381 7.80 -5.66 -29.60
N SER A 382 8.70 -5.24 -28.75
CA SER A 382 9.97 -4.60 -29.18
C SER A 382 11.17 -4.96 -28.28
N ASP A 383 11.04 -5.92 -27.36
CA ASP A 383 12.07 -6.30 -26.39
C ASP A 383 12.65 -5.13 -25.59
N THR A 384 11.88 -4.02 -25.47
CA THR A 384 12.31 -2.83 -24.75
C THR A 384 12.25 -3.06 -23.24
N VAL A 385 13.42 -3.11 -22.61
CA VAL A 385 13.53 -3.30 -21.15
C VAL A 385 12.95 -2.08 -20.43
N PRO A 386 12.04 -2.28 -19.44
CA PRO A 386 11.47 -1.17 -18.67
C PRO A 386 12.55 -0.46 -17.83
N PRO A 387 12.34 0.83 -17.50
CA PRO A 387 13.27 1.59 -16.67
C PRO A 387 13.32 1.06 -15.24
N SER A 388 14.48 1.20 -14.59
CA SER A 388 14.66 0.86 -13.17
C SER A 388 14.44 2.12 -12.32
N HIS A 389 13.29 2.19 -11.63
CA HIS A 389 12.98 3.27 -10.68
C HIS A 389 11.91 2.83 -9.65
N SER A 390 11.61 3.68 -8.68
CA SER A 390 10.72 3.35 -7.55
C SER A 390 9.26 3.04 -7.92
N GLN A 391 8.84 3.37 -9.13
CA GLN A 391 7.48 3.12 -9.61
C GLN A 391 7.39 1.95 -10.61
N PHE A 392 8.53 1.23 -10.85
CA PHE A 392 8.50 0.11 -11.80
C PHE A 392 9.41 -1.05 -11.41
#